data_5964e768d1bf49c5aee7bb2b012957f8
#
_entry.id   5964e768d1bf49c5aee7bb2b012957f8
#
_cell.length_a   1.000
_cell.length_b   1.000
_cell.length_c   1.000
_cell.angle_alpha   90.00
_cell.angle_beta   90.00
_cell.angle_gamma   90.00
#
_symmetry.space_group_name_H-M   'P 1'
#
loop_
_entity.id
_entity.type
_entity.pdbx_description
1 polymer ?
#
loop_
_entity_poly.entity_id
_entity_poly.type
_entity_poly.pdbx_seq_one_letter_code
_entity_poly.pdbx_strand_id
1 'polypeptide(L)'
;MAYAQNEVTPQQVQTAVSSLDKLAAQAVGEGQVPGLAIAVVHNDQVVYLKGFGVREVGMPEAVDADTVFQLASMSKPIASTVVAAIVSSGAASWDDPVIVHDPEFRLKDSWVTGQVTIRDFFAHRSGLPGNAGEDLEGVGYERDEILRRLRYVEPASSLRSSYAYSNIGMTEGAIAAAKAVGKSWEAAAAELLYRPLGMSSTSSRFVDYAAATNRALPHVKEGNGWAARFTRQPDAQSPSAGVSSSVRDLTQWMRLQLGEGMLGTRQVIGAAALADTHRPQIAKGANWVTEAPTFYGLGWDVEYDQGGLEFWSHAGAFDRGARTFVSLLPPEGLGIVVLSNAFPTGVPEGLVASFYDLALNGKLSRDWVSLWNTAYQTRWDSVTAGGNVYARPPAQPSPAMPLSAYVGTYSNDYVGELEVAIGDGGLILRMGPQKKIFILRHFDRDTFTYAQERESLAPLEGLTFTIGPDRQAQRVALEDLTGDGRWTFTRVSPPR
;
A
#
# COMPACT_ATOMS: atom_id res chain seq x y z
N MET A 1 15.43 -19.94 -31.21
CA MET A 1 16.68 -19.19 -31.41
C MET A 1 16.83 -18.28 -30.21
N ALA A 2 17.78 -18.56 -29.32
CA ALA A 2 18.11 -17.64 -28.25
C ALA A 2 18.76 -16.41 -28.91
N TYR A 3 18.11 -15.26 -28.84
CA TYR A 3 18.77 -14.01 -29.12
C TYR A 3 19.87 -13.87 -28.05
N ALA A 4 21.12 -13.86 -28.46
CA ALA A 4 22.20 -13.40 -27.60
C ALA A 4 21.90 -11.90 -27.34
N GLN A 5 21.26 -11.58 -26.25
CA GLN A 5 21.17 -10.21 -25.78
C GLN A 5 22.59 -9.82 -25.36
N ASN A 6 23.12 -8.76 -25.96
CA ASN A 6 24.36 -8.18 -25.49
C ASN A 6 24.08 -7.59 -24.10
N GLU A 7 24.85 -8.03 -23.12
CA GLU A 7 24.85 -7.51 -21.74
C GLU A 7 24.89 -5.97 -21.76
N VAL A 8 24.06 -5.32 -20.94
CA VAL A 8 24.03 -3.86 -20.84
C VAL A 8 25.35 -3.33 -20.33
N THR A 9 26.03 -2.54 -21.16
CA THR A 9 27.35 -2.03 -20.84
C THR A 9 27.28 -0.85 -19.85
N PRO A 10 28.33 -0.61 -19.03
CA PRO A 10 28.42 0.58 -18.17
C PRO A 10 28.23 1.89 -18.93
N GLN A 11 28.68 1.97 -20.20
CA GLN A 11 28.52 3.17 -21.03
C GLN A 11 27.05 3.43 -21.41
N GLN A 12 26.29 2.38 -21.71
CA GLN A 12 24.84 2.50 -21.97
C GLN A 12 24.11 2.99 -20.71
N VAL A 13 24.43 2.41 -19.55
CA VAL A 13 23.86 2.85 -18.26
C VAL A 13 24.20 4.32 -17.98
N GLN A 14 25.45 4.76 -18.19
CA GLN A 14 25.84 6.16 -17.99
C GLN A 14 25.10 7.11 -18.92
N THR A 15 24.88 6.72 -20.17
CA THR A 15 24.11 7.51 -21.13
C THR A 15 22.65 7.59 -20.73
N ALA A 16 22.04 6.47 -20.30
CA ALA A 16 20.68 6.41 -19.80
C ALA A 16 20.49 7.29 -18.55
N VAL A 17 21.42 7.22 -17.59
CA VAL A 17 21.44 8.06 -16.38
C VAL A 17 21.50 9.53 -16.71
N SER A 18 22.36 9.94 -17.69
CA SER A 18 22.46 11.34 -18.11
C SER A 18 21.17 11.88 -18.72
N SER A 19 20.41 11.04 -19.40
CA SER A 19 19.09 11.37 -19.97
C SER A 19 18.02 11.38 -18.88
N LEU A 20 18.05 10.41 -17.97
CA LEU A 20 17.15 10.31 -16.82
C LEU A 20 17.24 11.57 -15.94
N ASP A 21 18.45 12.11 -15.71
CA ASP A 21 18.68 13.35 -14.96
C ASP A 21 17.90 14.52 -15.55
N LYS A 22 17.90 14.64 -16.88
CA LYS A 22 17.17 15.70 -17.59
C LYS A 22 15.65 15.50 -17.51
N LEU A 23 15.17 14.26 -17.69
CA LEU A 23 13.74 13.95 -17.58
C LEU A 23 13.20 14.21 -16.17
N ALA A 24 13.95 13.85 -15.14
CA ALA A 24 13.59 14.11 -13.76
C ALA A 24 13.56 15.62 -13.44
N ALA A 25 14.57 16.37 -13.88
CA ALA A 25 14.61 17.83 -13.72
C ALA A 25 13.44 18.51 -14.47
N GLN A 26 13.09 18.02 -15.65
CA GLN A 26 11.95 18.50 -16.42
C GLN A 26 10.63 18.23 -15.69
N ALA A 27 10.40 17.01 -15.21
CA ALA A 27 9.17 16.65 -14.50
C ALA A 27 8.91 17.53 -13.27
N VAL A 28 9.96 17.85 -12.51
CA VAL A 28 9.87 18.79 -11.37
C VAL A 28 9.68 20.22 -11.86
N GLY A 29 10.46 20.67 -12.85
CA GLY A 29 10.40 22.02 -13.39
C GLY A 29 9.05 22.38 -14.02
N GLU A 30 8.36 21.40 -14.59
CA GLU A 30 6.99 21.53 -15.14
C GLU A 30 5.89 21.37 -14.08
N GLY A 31 6.25 21.14 -12.81
CA GLY A 31 5.30 20.99 -11.72
C GLY A 31 4.50 19.67 -11.76
N GLN A 32 5.00 18.65 -12.47
CA GLN A 32 4.35 17.35 -12.50
C GLN A 32 4.42 16.64 -11.13
N VAL A 33 5.47 16.90 -10.35
CA VAL A 33 5.63 16.50 -8.95
C VAL A 33 6.40 17.60 -8.19
N PRO A 34 6.17 17.77 -6.86
CA PRO A 34 6.92 18.75 -6.04
C PRO A 34 8.38 18.35 -5.85
N GLY A 35 8.63 17.07 -5.62
CA GLY A 35 9.94 16.52 -5.38
C GLY A 35 10.01 15.05 -5.63
N LEU A 36 11.20 14.59 -5.97
CA LEU A 36 11.50 13.17 -6.16
C LEU A 36 12.97 12.87 -5.87
N ALA A 37 13.27 11.62 -5.57
CA ALA A 37 14.61 11.12 -5.44
C ALA A 37 14.77 9.82 -6.26
N ILE A 38 15.95 9.64 -6.88
CA ILE A 38 16.25 8.52 -7.77
C ILE A 38 17.57 7.89 -7.36
N ALA A 39 17.62 6.56 -7.39
CA ALA A 39 18.87 5.81 -7.35
C ALA A 39 18.89 4.72 -8.41
N VAL A 40 20.08 4.48 -8.99
CA VAL A 40 20.36 3.39 -9.93
C VAL A 40 21.53 2.58 -9.42
N VAL A 41 21.39 1.25 -9.48
CA VAL A 41 22.42 0.26 -9.17
C VAL A 41 22.71 -0.54 -10.43
N HIS A 42 23.98 -0.78 -10.72
CA HIS A 42 24.43 -1.66 -11.80
C HIS A 42 25.64 -2.47 -11.35
N ASN A 43 25.57 -3.79 -11.47
CA ASN A 43 26.67 -4.71 -11.12
C ASN A 43 27.27 -4.42 -9.74
N ASP A 44 26.42 -4.44 -8.70
CA ASP A 44 26.78 -4.17 -7.29
C ASP A 44 27.35 -2.76 -7.03
N GLN A 45 27.22 -1.81 -7.96
CA GLN A 45 27.68 -0.43 -7.80
C GLN A 45 26.50 0.55 -7.84
N VAL A 46 26.53 1.55 -6.97
CA VAL A 46 25.62 2.70 -7.04
C VAL A 46 26.14 3.64 -8.12
N VAL A 47 25.46 3.69 -9.27
CA VAL A 47 25.90 4.47 -10.43
C VAL A 47 25.17 5.80 -10.56
N TYR A 48 24.07 5.98 -9.83
CA TYR A 48 23.35 7.24 -9.77
C TYR A 48 22.60 7.40 -8.45
N LEU A 49 22.60 8.61 -7.91
CA LEU A 49 21.95 8.95 -6.63
C LEU A 49 21.69 10.45 -6.57
N LYS A 50 20.42 10.88 -6.68
CA LYS A 50 20.08 12.31 -6.71
C LYS A 50 18.64 12.60 -6.29
N GLY A 51 18.46 13.76 -5.63
CA GLY A 51 17.16 14.36 -5.35
C GLY A 51 16.88 15.56 -6.24
N PHE A 52 15.59 15.87 -6.43
CA PHE A 52 15.10 16.98 -7.25
C PHE A 52 13.90 17.63 -6.54
N GLY A 53 13.73 18.93 -6.72
CA GLY A 53 12.61 19.66 -6.16
C GLY A 53 12.68 19.85 -4.66
N VAL A 54 11.52 19.95 -4.02
CA VAL A 54 11.38 20.34 -2.62
C VAL A 54 10.69 19.27 -1.77
N ARG A 55 11.05 19.23 -0.50
CA ARG A 55 10.45 18.33 0.50
C ARG A 55 9.02 18.74 0.84
N GLU A 56 8.74 20.06 0.77
CA GLU A 56 7.43 20.65 1.01
C GLU A 56 7.26 21.88 0.13
N VAL A 57 6.14 21.98 -0.58
CA VAL A 57 5.82 23.15 -1.43
C VAL A 57 5.69 24.39 -0.56
N GLY A 58 6.35 25.48 -0.99
CA GLY A 58 6.41 26.75 -0.26
C GLY A 58 7.58 26.86 0.73
N MET A 59 8.35 25.78 0.92
CA MET A 59 9.54 25.76 1.76
C MET A 59 10.80 25.60 0.91
N PRO A 60 11.97 26.13 1.36
CA PRO A 60 13.19 26.13 0.55
C PRO A 60 13.98 24.82 0.57
N GLU A 61 13.64 23.89 1.47
CA GLU A 61 14.39 22.68 1.71
C GLU A 61 14.27 21.73 0.52
N ALA A 62 15.40 21.50 -0.14
CA ALA A 62 15.47 20.61 -1.29
C ALA A 62 15.38 19.13 -0.88
N VAL A 63 14.87 18.32 -1.80
CA VAL A 63 15.03 16.87 -1.76
C VAL A 63 16.47 16.51 -2.13
N ASP A 64 17.07 15.61 -1.37
CA ASP A 64 18.38 15.01 -1.62
C ASP A 64 18.32 13.48 -1.54
N ALA A 65 19.49 12.82 -1.66
CA ALA A 65 19.59 11.37 -1.63
C ALA A 65 19.28 10.75 -0.24
N ASP A 66 19.36 11.54 0.81
CA ASP A 66 19.15 11.15 2.21
C ASP A 66 17.75 11.52 2.70
N THR A 67 16.96 12.21 1.88
CA THR A 67 15.58 12.58 2.21
C THR A 67 14.73 11.32 2.38
N VAL A 68 14.05 11.24 3.53
CA VAL A 68 13.19 10.10 3.90
C VAL A 68 11.80 10.29 3.30
N PHE A 69 11.34 9.29 2.57
CA PHE A 69 9.99 9.21 2.00
C PHE A 69 9.20 8.09 2.64
N GLN A 70 7.89 8.22 2.74
CA GLN A 70 6.99 7.10 2.99
C GLN A 70 6.92 6.24 1.73
N LEU A 71 7.20 4.94 1.86
CA LEU A 71 7.30 4.03 0.70
C LEU A 71 5.96 3.45 0.29
N ALA A 72 4.93 3.53 1.14
CA ALA A 72 3.64 2.87 0.94
C ALA A 72 3.84 1.38 0.58
N SER A 73 3.16 0.86 -0.43
CA SER A 73 3.22 -0.57 -0.79
C SER A 73 4.59 -1.07 -1.28
N MET A 74 5.56 -0.19 -1.58
CA MET A 74 6.97 -0.61 -1.71
C MET A 74 7.54 -1.24 -0.43
N SER A 75 6.82 -1.15 0.71
CA SER A 75 7.11 -1.88 1.93
C SER A 75 7.04 -3.41 1.74
N LYS A 76 6.21 -3.90 0.81
CA LYS A 76 5.96 -5.33 0.61
C LYS A 76 7.18 -6.14 0.19
N PRO A 77 7.94 -5.72 -0.84
CA PRO A 77 9.17 -6.42 -1.19
C PRO A 77 10.25 -6.31 -0.08
N ILE A 78 10.25 -5.22 0.69
CA ILE A 78 11.14 -5.09 1.85
C ILE A 78 10.72 -6.07 2.95
N ALA A 79 9.42 -6.17 3.25
CA ALA A 79 8.87 -7.15 4.18
C ALA A 79 9.16 -8.59 3.75
N SER A 80 9.03 -8.88 2.47
CA SER A 80 9.40 -10.17 1.89
C SER A 80 10.87 -10.51 2.14
N THR A 81 11.75 -9.52 2.03
CA THR A 81 13.17 -9.68 2.32
C THR A 81 13.44 -9.97 3.80
N VAL A 82 12.70 -9.32 4.71
CA VAL A 82 12.78 -9.61 6.16
C VAL A 82 12.33 -11.04 6.46
N VAL A 83 11.22 -11.48 5.87
CA VAL A 83 10.73 -12.86 6.06
C VAL A 83 11.69 -13.87 5.42
N ALA A 84 12.28 -13.55 4.26
CA ALA A 84 13.33 -14.39 3.66
C ALA A 84 14.55 -14.55 4.58
N ALA A 85 14.91 -13.51 5.35
CA ALA A 85 15.98 -13.60 6.36
C ALA A 85 15.57 -14.55 7.52
N ILE A 86 14.31 -14.48 7.97
CA ILE A 86 13.76 -15.40 8.98
C ILE A 86 13.78 -16.84 8.46
N VAL A 87 13.32 -17.07 7.24
CA VAL A 87 13.34 -18.39 6.58
C VAL A 87 14.76 -18.91 6.41
N SER A 88 15.68 -18.04 5.99
CA SER A 88 17.11 -18.38 5.85
C SER A 88 17.75 -18.80 7.18
N SER A 89 17.26 -18.32 8.31
CA SER A 89 17.74 -18.73 9.64
C SER A 89 17.20 -20.10 10.08
N GLY A 90 16.21 -20.65 9.38
CA GLY A 90 15.52 -21.88 9.75
C GLY A 90 14.46 -21.72 10.84
N ALA A 91 14.14 -20.49 11.28
CA ALA A 91 13.15 -20.25 12.33
C ALA A 91 11.71 -20.40 11.82
N ALA A 92 11.47 -20.22 10.53
CA ALA A 92 10.19 -20.47 9.87
C ALA A 92 10.41 -20.96 8.44
N SER A 93 9.34 -21.48 7.82
CA SER A 93 9.26 -21.76 6.39
C SER A 93 8.20 -20.89 5.75
N TRP A 94 8.37 -20.53 4.46
CA TRP A 94 7.31 -19.92 3.69
C TRP A 94 6.01 -20.74 3.68
N ASP A 95 6.13 -22.06 3.77
CA ASP A 95 5.03 -23.01 3.69
C ASP A 95 4.47 -23.41 5.06
N ASP A 96 4.96 -22.79 6.15
CA ASP A 96 4.36 -22.99 7.47
C ASP A 96 2.94 -22.41 7.49
N PRO A 97 1.95 -23.17 7.97
CA PRO A 97 0.65 -22.62 8.31
C PRO A 97 0.80 -21.47 9.32
N VAL A 98 0.14 -20.35 9.08
CA VAL A 98 0.24 -19.17 9.95
C VAL A 98 -0.08 -19.51 11.41
N ILE A 99 -1.06 -20.37 11.64
CA ILE A 99 -1.48 -20.82 12.98
C ILE A 99 -0.37 -21.51 13.79
N VAL A 100 0.71 -21.96 13.15
CA VAL A 100 1.87 -22.57 13.84
C VAL A 100 2.62 -21.51 14.64
N HIS A 101 2.74 -20.31 14.10
CA HIS A 101 3.48 -19.20 14.71
C HIS A 101 2.56 -18.20 15.39
N ASP A 102 1.28 -18.13 14.97
CA ASP A 102 0.23 -17.34 15.59
C ASP A 102 -0.98 -18.24 15.98
N PRO A 103 -0.94 -18.91 17.14
CA PRO A 103 -2.00 -19.83 17.55
C PRO A 103 -3.39 -19.19 17.76
N GLU A 104 -3.45 -17.86 17.89
CA GLU A 104 -4.72 -17.11 18.04
C GLU A 104 -5.34 -16.70 16.71
N PHE A 105 -4.57 -16.78 15.62
CA PHE A 105 -5.04 -16.46 14.28
C PHE A 105 -6.26 -17.30 13.87
N ARG A 106 -7.28 -16.67 13.32
CA ARG A 106 -8.47 -17.33 12.77
C ARG A 106 -8.99 -16.58 11.56
N LEU A 107 -9.37 -17.33 10.53
CA LEU A 107 -10.28 -16.90 9.47
C LEU A 107 -11.67 -17.46 9.71
N LYS A 108 -12.67 -17.01 8.97
CA LYS A 108 -14.04 -17.47 9.10
C LYS A 108 -14.17 -18.99 8.84
N ASP A 109 -13.48 -19.48 7.82
CA ASP A 109 -13.38 -20.91 7.54
C ASP A 109 -12.27 -21.53 8.40
N SER A 110 -12.64 -22.49 9.24
CA SER A 110 -11.72 -23.18 10.15
C SER A 110 -10.73 -24.10 9.42
N TRP A 111 -11.11 -24.66 8.29
CA TRP A 111 -10.20 -25.47 7.47
C TRP A 111 -9.14 -24.56 6.82
N VAL A 112 -9.55 -23.45 6.22
CA VAL A 112 -8.62 -22.46 5.66
C VAL A 112 -7.68 -21.92 6.74
N THR A 113 -8.18 -21.66 7.96
CA THR A 113 -7.35 -21.26 9.11
C THR A 113 -6.18 -22.22 9.35
N GLY A 114 -6.43 -23.53 9.26
CA GLY A 114 -5.40 -24.55 9.47
C GLY A 114 -4.47 -24.78 8.27
N GLN A 115 -4.78 -24.24 7.09
CA GLN A 115 -4.06 -24.52 5.84
C GLN A 115 -3.35 -23.32 5.23
N VAL A 116 -3.81 -22.10 5.51
CA VAL A 116 -3.24 -20.88 4.94
C VAL A 116 -1.83 -20.65 5.47
N THR A 117 -0.88 -20.47 4.56
CA THR A 117 0.54 -20.35 4.86
C THR A 117 1.02 -18.89 4.80
N ILE A 118 2.22 -18.61 5.34
CA ILE A 118 2.90 -17.33 5.18
C ILE A 118 3.01 -17.00 3.68
N ARG A 119 3.38 -17.96 2.84
CA ARG A 119 3.43 -17.83 1.37
C ARG A 119 2.11 -17.36 0.78
N ASP A 120 0.98 -17.92 1.21
CA ASP A 120 -0.33 -17.60 0.65
C ASP A 120 -0.74 -16.13 0.93
N PHE A 121 -0.37 -15.60 2.09
CA PHE A 121 -0.58 -14.20 2.42
C PHE A 121 0.34 -13.27 1.62
N PHE A 122 1.63 -13.63 1.50
CA PHE A 122 2.59 -12.84 0.71
C PHE A 122 2.32 -12.88 -0.79
N ALA A 123 1.65 -13.94 -1.27
CA ALA A 123 1.21 -14.08 -2.66
C ALA A 123 -0.20 -13.52 -2.92
N HIS A 124 -0.88 -12.96 -1.92
CA HIS A 124 -2.25 -12.46 -2.02
C HIS A 124 -3.26 -13.48 -2.57
N ARG A 125 -3.15 -14.75 -2.12
CA ARG A 125 -4.02 -15.86 -2.56
C ARG A 125 -4.69 -16.62 -1.40
N SER A 126 -4.85 -15.95 -0.27
CA SER A 126 -5.45 -16.50 0.95
C SER A 126 -6.96 -16.77 0.85
N GLY A 127 -7.63 -16.18 -0.15
CA GLY A 127 -9.08 -16.17 -0.28
C GLY A 127 -9.77 -14.98 0.38
N LEU A 128 -9.09 -14.19 1.19
CA LEU A 128 -9.62 -12.92 1.70
C LEU A 128 -9.92 -11.96 0.53
N PRO A 129 -10.99 -11.16 0.64
CA PRO A 129 -11.23 -10.08 -0.31
C PRO A 129 -10.11 -9.03 -0.22
N GLY A 130 -9.91 -8.31 -1.31
CA GLY A 130 -9.06 -7.11 -1.29
C GLY A 130 -9.56 -6.13 -0.23
N ASN A 131 -8.65 -5.42 0.39
CA ASN A 131 -8.93 -4.43 1.43
C ASN A 131 -9.58 -4.97 2.72
N ALA A 132 -9.58 -6.30 2.94
CA ALA A 132 -10.10 -6.90 4.17
C ALA A 132 -9.39 -6.30 5.40
N GLY A 133 -10.15 -5.70 6.33
CA GLY A 133 -9.64 -5.11 7.57
C GLY A 133 -9.12 -3.66 7.47
N GLU A 134 -8.92 -3.11 6.28
CA GLU A 134 -8.37 -1.76 6.11
C GLU A 134 -9.35 -0.67 6.57
N ASP A 135 -10.64 -0.92 6.42
CA ASP A 135 -11.74 -0.09 6.89
C ASP A 135 -11.75 0.08 8.42
N LEU A 136 -11.31 -0.94 9.16
CA LEU A 136 -11.20 -0.90 10.63
C LEU A 136 -10.10 0.06 11.12
N GLU A 137 -9.00 0.20 10.37
CA GLU A 137 -7.98 1.20 10.66
C GLU A 137 -8.55 2.61 10.60
N GLY A 138 -9.42 2.90 9.62
CA GLY A 138 -10.09 4.20 9.46
C GLY A 138 -10.94 4.62 10.67
N VAL A 139 -11.45 3.67 11.44
CA VAL A 139 -12.20 3.92 12.68
C VAL A 139 -11.37 3.76 13.95
N GLY A 140 -10.04 3.56 13.81
CA GLY A 140 -9.09 3.63 14.92
C GLY A 140 -8.78 2.32 15.61
N TYR A 141 -9.00 1.17 14.95
CA TYR A 141 -8.53 -0.11 15.46
C TYR A 141 -7.02 -0.27 15.25
N GLU A 142 -6.35 -0.81 16.26
CA GLU A 142 -4.94 -1.18 16.20
C GLU A 142 -4.73 -2.54 15.51
N ARG A 143 -3.50 -2.82 15.05
CA ARG A 143 -3.11 -4.00 14.28
C ARG A 143 -3.68 -5.31 14.83
N ASP A 144 -3.41 -5.61 16.11
CA ASP A 144 -3.77 -6.90 16.70
C ASP A 144 -5.29 -7.13 16.67
N GLU A 145 -6.07 -6.10 16.92
CA GLU A 145 -7.53 -6.20 16.87
C GLU A 145 -8.05 -6.31 15.43
N ILE A 146 -7.42 -5.63 14.47
CA ILE A 146 -7.76 -5.78 13.04
C ILE A 146 -7.49 -7.22 12.59
N LEU A 147 -6.31 -7.77 12.89
CA LEU A 147 -5.95 -9.15 12.57
C LEU A 147 -6.92 -10.15 13.21
N ARG A 148 -7.27 -9.94 14.48
CA ARG A 148 -8.25 -10.76 15.18
C ARG A 148 -9.63 -10.74 14.50
N ARG A 149 -10.05 -9.63 13.90
CA ARG A 149 -11.35 -9.45 13.24
C ARG A 149 -11.43 -10.03 11.83
N LEU A 150 -10.34 -10.49 11.25
CA LEU A 150 -10.36 -11.21 9.97
C LEU A 150 -11.25 -12.48 10.03
N ARG A 151 -11.46 -13.05 11.22
CA ARG A 151 -12.37 -14.18 11.45
C ARG A 151 -13.84 -13.93 11.09
N TYR A 152 -14.23 -12.67 10.96
CA TYR A 152 -15.59 -12.27 10.59
C TYR A 152 -15.73 -11.93 9.10
N VAL A 153 -14.62 -11.92 8.35
CA VAL A 153 -14.61 -11.58 6.93
C VAL A 153 -15.00 -12.80 6.08
N GLU A 154 -16.03 -12.63 5.23
CA GLU A 154 -16.36 -13.66 4.24
C GLU A 154 -15.24 -13.79 3.21
N PRO A 155 -14.85 -15.00 2.84
CA PRO A 155 -13.89 -15.19 1.77
C PRO A 155 -14.51 -14.77 0.41
N ALA A 156 -13.74 -14.08 -0.42
CA ALA A 156 -14.13 -13.72 -1.77
C ALA A 156 -13.87 -14.88 -2.77
N SER A 157 -12.97 -15.80 -2.43
CA SER A 157 -12.61 -16.94 -3.27
C SER A 157 -12.10 -18.11 -2.40
N SER A 158 -11.97 -19.27 -3.01
CA SER A 158 -11.30 -20.40 -2.35
C SER A 158 -9.80 -20.12 -2.15
N LEU A 159 -9.22 -20.70 -1.11
CA LEU A 159 -7.77 -20.64 -0.85
C LEU A 159 -6.98 -20.98 -2.12
N ARG A 160 -6.00 -20.17 -2.48
CA ARG A 160 -5.08 -20.32 -3.64
C ARG A 160 -5.71 -20.22 -5.03
N SER A 161 -7.00 -19.91 -5.14
CA SER A 161 -7.68 -19.91 -6.46
C SER A 161 -7.62 -18.60 -7.22
N SER A 162 -7.47 -17.49 -6.52
CA SER A 162 -7.52 -16.15 -7.11
C SER A 162 -6.55 -15.19 -6.43
N TYR A 163 -6.02 -14.25 -7.20
CA TYR A 163 -5.28 -13.11 -6.67
C TYR A 163 -6.26 -12.08 -6.08
N ALA A 164 -6.05 -11.70 -4.82
CA ALA A 164 -6.80 -10.63 -4.16
C ALA A 164 -5.86 -9.84 -3.25
N TYR A 165 -5.44 -8.67 -3.70
CA TYR A 165 -4.47 -7.83 -2.99
C TYR A 165 -4.99 -7.42 -1.61
N SER A 166 -4.33 -7.85 -0.54
CA SER A 166 -4.73 -7.59 0.84
C SER A 166 -3.55 -7.15 1.70
N ASN A 167 -3.54 -5.89 2.12
CA ASN A 167 -2.52 -5.33 3.00
C ASN A 167 -2.55 -6.02 4.38
N ILE A 168 -3.73 -6.18 4.96
CA ILE A 168 -3.90 -6.79 6.29
C ILE A 168 -3.59 -8.30 6.24
N GLY A 169 -3.96 -9.00 5.16
CA GLY A 169 -3.58 -10.40 5.00
C GLY A 169 -2.06 -10.57 4.96
N MET A 170 -1.35 -9.76 4.16
CA MET A 170 0.12 -9.81 4.14
C MET A 170 0.74 -9.40 5.47
N THR A 171 0.13 -8.44 6.17
CA THR A 171 0.54 -8.05 7.53
C THR A 171 0.48 -9.24 8.48
N GLU A 172 -0.60 -10.05 8.46
CA GLU A 172 -0.71 -11.26 9.27
C GLU A 172 0.42 -12.25 8.99
N GLY A 173 0.71 -12.55 7.70
CA GLY A 173 1.81 -13.43 7.34
C GLY A 173 3.17 -12.94 7.86
N ALA A 174 3.40 -11.63 7.83
CA ALA A 174 4.62 -11.00 8.34
C ALA A 174 4.71 -11.04 9.88
N ILE A 175 3.59 -10.81 10.58
CA ILE A 175 3.51 -10.91 12.04
C ILE A 175 3.76 -12.34 12.50
N ALA A 176 3.18 -13.34 11.84
CA ALA A 176 3.43 -14.76 12.13
C ALA A 176 4.93 -15.09 11.98
N ALA A 177 5.55 -14.65 10.89
CA ALA A 177 7.00 -14.85 10.69
C ALA A 177 7.84 -14.16 11.79
N ALA A 178 7.49 -12.94 12.20
CA ALA A 178 8.19 -12.23 13.27
C ALA A 178 8.03 -12.93 14.64
N LYS A 179 6.83 -13.49 14.92
CA LYS A 179 6.58 -14.33 16.12
C LYS A 179 7.46 -15.57 16.16
N ALA A 180 7.80 -16.18 15.00
CA ALA A 180 8.69 -17.34 14.93
C ALA A 180 10.10 -17.05 15.49
N VAL A 181 10.55 -15.79 15.44
CA VAL A 181 11.82 -15.33 16.02
C VAL A 181 11.65 -14.58 17.35
N GLY A 182 10.43 -14.60 17.93
CA GLY A 182 10.14 -13.97 19.24
C GLY A 182 10.26 -12.45 19.23
N LYS A 183 10.01 -11.76 18.10
CA LYS A 183 10.18 -10.32 17.97
C LYS A 183 8.90 -9.64 17.51
N SER A 184 8.77 -8.33 17.80
CA SER A 184 7.84 -7.48 17.05
C SER A 184 8.31 -7.36 15.60
N TRP A 185 7.38 -7.05 14.70
CA TRP A 185 7.71 -6.84 13.29
C TRP A 185 8.81 -5.79 13.09
N GLU A 186 8.66 -4.65 13.76
CA GLU A 186 9.58 -3.51 13.64
C GLU A 186 10.99 -3.88 14.13
N ALA A 187 11.08 -4.66 15.20
CA ALA A 187 12.35 -5.16 15.70
C ALA A 187 12.98 -6.17 14.76
N ALA A 188 12.19 -7.11 14.20
CA ALA A 188 12.66 -8.08 13.24
C ALA A 188 13.21 -7.39 11.97
N ALA A 189 12.46 -6.42 11.41
CA ALA A 189 12.89 -5.65 10.24
C ALA A 189 14.19 -4.89 10.50
N ALA A 190 14.28 -4.19 11.63
CA ALA A 190 15.48 -3.43 11.99
C ALA A 190 16.71 -4.33 12.21
N GLU A 191 16.54 -5.46 12.91
CA GLU A 191 17.66 -6.32 13.29
C GLU A 191 18.12 -7.26 12.17
N LEU A 192 17.20 -7.77 11.36
CA LEU A 192 17.50 -8.78 10.36
C LEU A 192 17.80 -8.18 8.98
N LEU A 193 17.37 -6.94 8.72
CA LEU A 193 17.56 -6.30 7.42
C LEU A 193 18.22 -4.91 7.53
N TYR A 194 17.62 -3.94 8.23
CA TYR A 194 18.09 -2.54 8.12
C TYR A 194 19.50 -2.36 8.67
N ARG A 195 19.77 -2.82 9.90
CA ARG A 195 21.11 -2.72 10.50
C ARG A 195 22.17 -3.50 9.74
N PRO A 196 21.95 -4.78 9.35
CA PRO A 196 22.92 -5.52 8.55
C PRO A 196 23.29 -4.85 7.23
N LEU A 197 22.36 -4.12 6.59
CA LEU A 197 22.61 -3.40 5.35
C LEU A 197 23.11 -1.96 5.56
N GLY A 198 23.16 -1.46 6.79
CA GLY A 198 23.52 -0.07 7.09
C GLY A 198 22.47 0.93 6.64
N MET A 199 21.20 0.55 6.55
CA MET A 199 20.06 1.39 6.16
C MET A 199 19.60 2.24 7.35
N SER A 200 20.39 3.24 7.70
CA SER A 200 20.22 4.03 8.94
C SER A 200 19.05 5.02 8.91
N SER A 201 18.56 5.37 7.74
CA SER A 201 17.40 6.25 7.53
C SER A 201 16.10 5.48 7.24
N THR A 202 16.12 4.14 7.43
CA THR A 202 14.98 3.26 7.14
C THR A 202 14.32 2.80 8.42
N SER A 203 12.99 2.92 8.48
CA SER A 203 12.19 2.44 9.62
C SER A 203 10.85 1.89 9.16
N SER A 204 10.32 0.95 9.96
CA SER A 204 8.95 0.41 9.85
C SER A 204 8.01 1.05 10.89
N ARG A 205 8.37 2.19 11.47
CA ARG A 205 7.59 2.91 12.48
C ARG A 205 7.32 4.34 12.02
N PHE A 206 6.06 4.73 12.04
CA PHE A 206 5.67 6.09 11.66
C PHE A 206 6.33 7.17 12.52
N VAL A 207 6.52 6.91 13.82
CA VAL A 207 7.14 7.88 14.73
C VAL A 207 8.56 8.26 14.29
N ASP A 208 9.33 7.34 13.71
CA ASP A 208 10.68 7.61 13.24
C ASP A 208 10.67 8.48 11.96
N TYR A 209 9.72 8.22 11.03
CA TYR A 209 9.47 9.11 9.90
C TYR A 209 9.06 10.51 10.37
N ALA A 210 8.13 10.59 11.30
CA ALA A 210 7.64 11.88 11.82
C ALA A 210 8.73 12.70 12.54
N ALA A 211 9.71 12.03 13.16
CA ALA A 211 10.84 12.66 13.81
C ALA A 211 11.99 13.05 12.87
N ALA A 212 12.03 12.48 11.65
CA ALA A 212 13.11 12.75 10.70
C ALA A 212 13.07 14.21 10.24
N THR A 213 14.19 14.93 10.42
CA THR A 213 14.31 16.34 10.00
C THR A 213 14.46 16.49 8.49
N ASN A 214 15.07 15.51 7.82
CA ASN A 214 15.19 15.44 6.37
C ASN A 214 14.15 14.44 5.81
N ARG A 215 12.87 14.83 5.82
CA ARG A 215 11.77 14.03 5.25
C ARG A 215 10.99 14.82 4.22
N ALA A 216 10.47 14.14 3.22
CA ALA A 216 9.53 14.68 2.25
C ALA A 216 8.09 14.52 2.76
N LEU A 217 7.33 15.61 2.80
CA LEU A 217 5.90 15.55 3.15
C LEU A 217 5.07 15.11 1.93
N PRO A 218 4.05 14.27 2.12
CA PRO A 218 3.13 13.87 1.04
C PRO A 218 2.31 15.07 0.53
N HIS A 219 2.13 15.16 -0.79
CA HIS A 219 1.35 16.23 -1.43
C HIS A 219 0.22 15.68 -2.28
N VAL A 220 -0.94 16.30 -2.16
CA VAL A 220 -2.11 16.06 -3.01
C VAL A 220 -2.31 17.21 -3.99
N LYS A 221 -2.99 16.92 -5.11
CA LYS A 221 -3.34 17.97 -6.08
C LYS A 221 -4.39 18.91 -5.50
N GLU A 222 -4.15 20.22 -5.58
CA GLU A 222 -5.10 21.30 -5.32
C GLU A 222 -5.12 22.28 -6.51
N GLY A 223 -6.19 22.28 -7.28
CA GLY A 223 -6.25 23.03 -8.53
C GLY A 223 -5.13 22.58 -9.47
N ASN A 224 -4.29 23.55 -9.90
CA ASN A 224 -3.15 23.26 -10.76
C ASN A 224 -1.83 23.06 -10.00
N GLY A 225 -1.86 23.04 -8.67
CA GLY A 225 -0.68 22.92 -7.82
C GLY A 225 -0.70 21.71 -6.91
N TRP A 226 0.22 21.71 -5.96
CA TRP A 226 0.40 20.67 -4.95
C TRP A 226 0.37 21.28 -3.56
N ALA A 227 -0.19 20.55 -2.58
CA ALA A 227 -0.23 20.97 -1.19
C ALA A 227 -0.01 19.78 -0.23
N ALA A 228 0.83 20.00 0.79
CA ALA A 228 1.01 19.06 1.89
C ALA A 228 -0.15 19.24 2.88
N ARG A 229 -1.16 18.37 2.80
CA ARG A 229 -2.38 18.46 3.62
C ARG A 229 -2.51 17.34 4.62
N PHE A 230 -1.93 16.19 4.32
CA PHE A 230 -2.14 14.97 5.07
C PHE A 230 -0.82 14.27 5.37
N THR A 231 -0.82 13.50 6.42
CA THR A 231 0.24 12.54 6.72
C THR A 231 -0.41 11.21 7.03
N ARG A 232 0.02 10.15 6.38
CA ARG A 232 -0.49 8.80 6.62
C ARG A 232 0.29 8.14 7.75
N GLN A 233 -0.41 7.63 8.76
CA GLN A 233 0.16 6.82 9.84
C GLN A 233 -0.23 5.35 9.59
N PRO A 234 0.64 4.51 8.99
CA PRO A 234 0.30 3.18 8.52
C PRO A 234 0.74 2.05 9.47
N ASP A 235 0.95 2.33 10.77
CA ASP A 235 1.54 1.36 11.70
C ASP A 235 0.67 0.09 11.87
N ALA A 236 -0.66 0.20 11.71
CA ALA A 236 -1.54 -0.96 11.76
C ALA A 236 -1.22 -2.00 10.67
N GLN A 237 -0.76 -1.56 9.52
CA GLN A 237 -0.34 -2.39 8.40
C GLN A 237 1.14 -2.18 8.03
N SER A 238 1.99 -1.88 9.02
CA SER A 238 3.40 -1.54 8.81
C SER A 238 4.16 -2.51 7.90
N PRO A 239 4.01 -3.85 7.99
CA PRO A 239 4.68 -4.77 7.08
C PRO A 239 4.37 -4.52 5.60
N SER A 240 3.13 -4.15 5.30
CA SER A 240 2.65 -4.00 3.92
C SER A 240 2.75 -2.57 3.38
N ALA A 241 2.82 -1.54 4.27
CA ALA A 241 2.75 -0.15 3.84
C ALA A 241 3.56 0.84 4.70
N GLY A 242 4.15 0.42 5.83
CA GLY A 242 4.67 1.33 6.85
C GLY A 242 6.15 1.67 6.76
N VAL A 243 6.89 1.15 5.77
CA VAL A 243 8.31 1.49 5.65
C VAL A 243 8.48 2.92 5.16
N SER A 244 9.38 3.65 5.80
CA SER A 244 9.95 4.90 5.31
C SER A 244 11.44 4.73 5.09
N SER A 245 12.00 5.35 4.03
CA SER A 245 13.41 5.18 3.67
C SER A 245 13.89 6.31 2.77
N SER A 246 15.21 6.42 2.61
CA SER A 246 15.88 7.23 1.60
C SER A 246 16.30 6.39 0.39
N VAL A 247 16.51 7.03 -0.77
CA VAL A 247 17.03 6.31 -1.95
C VAL A 247 18.45 5.79 -1.72
N ARG A 248 19.25 6.45 -0.86
CA ARG A 248 20.58 5.95 -0.46
C ARG A 248 20.47 4.60 0.23
N ASP A 249 19.62 4.46 1.22
CA ASP A 249 19.42 3.21 1.94
C ASP A 249 18.88 2.11 1.02
N LEU A 250 17.93 2.46 0.14
CA LEU A 250 17.36 1.51 -0.82
C LEU A 250 18.38 0.97 -1.82
N THR A 251 19.49 1.70 -2.08
CA THR A 251 20.58 1.12 -2.92
C THR A 251 21.19 -0.11 -2.29
N GLN A 252 21.34 -0.17 -0.97
CA GLN A 252 21.92 -1.33 -0.29
C GLN A 252 20.99 -2.54 -0.39
N TRP A 253 19.66 -2.29 -0.26
CA TRP A 253 18.65 -3.33 -0.42
C TRP A 253 18.55 -3.81 -1.88
N MET A 254 18.61 -2.92 -2.88
CA MET A 254 18.62 -3.31 -4.29
C MET A 254 19.88 -4.15 -4.64
N ARG A 255 21.05 -3.78 -4.10
CA ARG A 255 22.29 -4.55 -4.25
C ARG A 255 22.16 -5.95 -3.66
N LEU A 256 21.55 -6.07 -2.48
CA LEU A 256 21.24 -7.37 -1.85
C LEU A 256 20.34 -8.24 -2.74
N GLN A 257 19.30 -7.65 -3.34
CA GLN A 257 18.37 -8.37 -4.22
C GLN A 257 19.08 -8.89 -5.47
N LEU A 258 19.82 -8.01 -6.17
CA LEU A 258 20.55 -8.33 -7.38
C LEU A 258 21.75 -9.27 -7.10
N GLY A 259 22.32 -9.21 -5.91
CA GLY A 259 23.40 -10.07 -5.43
C GLY A 259 22.93 -11.40 -4.82
N GLU A 260 21.67 -11.80 -5.02
CA GLU A 260 21.12 -13.08 -4.52
C GLU A 260 21.35 -13.29 -3.02
N GLY A 261 21.19 -12.21 -2.24
CA GLY A 261 21.37 -12.22 -0.78
C GLY A 261 22.79 -11.89 -0.32
N MET A 262 23.70 -11.59 -1.25
CA MET A 262 25.03 -11.06 -0.97
C MET A 262 25.02 -9.53 -0.94
N LEU A 263 25.79 -8.92 -0.06
CA LEU A 263 26.17 -7.51 -0.13
C LEU A 263 27.70 -7.43 -0.14
N GLY A 264 28.25 -7.11 -1.29
CA GLY A 264 29.68 -7.29 -1.54
C GLY A 264 30.08 -8.76 -1.37
N THR A 265 31.00 -9.05 -0.46
CA THR A 265 31.45 -10.42 -0.18
C THR A 265 30.73 -11.12 0.97
N ARG A 266 29.74 -10.44 1.60
CA ARG A 266 29.05 -10.95 2.78
C ARG A 266 27.68 -11.52 2.41
N GLN A 267 27.45 -12.81 2.74
CA GLN A 267 26.13 -13.39 2.69
C GLN A 267 25.28 -12.82 3.84
N VAL A 268 24.20 -12.13 3.52
CA VAL A 268 23.25 -11.57 4.49
C VAL A 268 22.02 -12.45 4.61
N ILE A 269 21.51 -12.93 3.47
CA ILE A 269 20.34 -13.83 3.38
C ILE A 269 20.70 -14.99 2.47
N GLY A 270 20.31 -16.22 2.83
CA GLY A 270 20.55 -17.39 1.97
C GLY A 270 19.83 -17.24 0.62
N ALA A 271 20.58 -17.49 -0.47
CA ALA A 271 20.10 -17.29 -1.84
C ALA A 271 18.77 -17.99 -2.13
N ALA A 272 18.58 -19.24 -1.67
CA ALA A 272 17.36 -20.00 -1.91
C ALA A 272 16.11 -19.35 -1.27
N ALA A 273 16.25 -18.85 -0.02
CA ALA A 273 15.15 -18.19 0.68
C ALA A 273 14.74 -16.85 0.03
N LEU A 274 15.74 -16.12 -0.51
CA LEU A 274 15.51 -14.88 -1.24
C LEU A 274 14.90 -15.15 -2.63
N ALA A 275 15.42 -16.13 -3.37
CA ALA A 275 14.93 -16.49 -4.69
C ALA A 275 13.45 -16.92 -4.69
N ASP A 276 12.95 -17.53 -3.61
CA ASP A 276 11.53 -17.86 -3.47
C ASP A 276 10.63 -16.63 -3.55
N THR A 277 11.12 -15.45 -3.15
CA THR A 277 10.34 -14.22 -3.14
C THR A 277 9.99 -13.72 -4.53
N HIS A 278 10.83 -14.00 -5.52
CA HIS A 278 10.66 -13.53 -6.90
C HIS A 278 9.99 -14.56 -7.82
N ARG A 279 9.78 -15.79 -7.34
CA ARG A 279 9.10 -16.82 -8.15
C ARG A 279 7.63 -16.47 -8.35
N PRO A 280 7.07 -16.54 -9.57
CA PRO A 280 5.63 -16.42 -9.81
C PRO A 280 4.84 -17.39 -8.94
N GLN A 281 3.90 -16.86 -8.15
CA GLN A 281 3.02 -17.64 -7.28
C GLN A 281 1.58 -17.71 -7.80
N ILE A 282 1.14 -16.62 -8.46
CA ILE A 282 -0.21 -16.49 -8.99
C ILE A 282 -0.21 -15.49 -10.14
N ALA A 283 -1.05 -15.73 -11.15
CA ALA A 283 -1.25 -14.79 -12.24
C ALA A 283 -2.05 -13.58 -11.74
N LYS A 284 -1.58 -12.38 -12.08
CA LYS A 284 -2.20 -11.11 -11.71
C LYS A 284 -3.00 -10.50 -12.88
N GLY A 285 -2.70 -10.90 -14.11
CA GLY A 285 -3.25 -10.37 -15.35
C GLY A 285 -2.20 -9.68 -16.20
N ALA A 286 -2.61 -8.75 -17.04
CA ALA A 286 -1.69 -7.92 -17.82
C ALA A 286 -1.43 -6.57 -17.14
N ASN A 287 -0.23 -6.04 -17.32
CA ASN A 287 0.08 -4.67 -16.97
C ASN A 287 -0.81 -3.75 -17.83
N TRP A 288 -1.55 -2.86 -17.18
CA TRP A 288 -2.57 -2.02 -17.83
C TRP A 288 -2.02 -0.90 -18.72
N VAL A 289 -0.68 -0.69 -18.74
CA VAL A 289 0.00 0.29 -19.61
C VAL A 289 0.88 -0.39 -20.66
N THR A 290 1.64 -1.41 -20.25
CA THR A 290 2.59 -2.11 -21.13
C THR A 290 2.00 -3.37 -21.77
N GLU A 291 0.86 -3.85 -21.26
CA GLU A 291 0.19 -5.11 -21.64
C GLU A 291 1.04 -6.38 -21.39
N ALA A 292 2.16 -6.24 -20.71
CA ALA A 292 3.02 -7.35 -20.34
C ALA A 292 2.31 -8.31 -19.37
N PRO A 293 2.46 -9.64 -19.50
CA PRO A 293 1.91 -10.58 -18.54
C PRO A 293 2.57 -10.40 -17.18
N THR A 294 1.73 -10.26 -16.13
CA THR A 294 2.17 -9.99 -14.76
C THR A 294 1.75 -11.12 -13.84
N PHE A 295 2.68 -11.57 -13.04
CA PHE A 295 2.48 -12.50 -11.93
C PHE A 295 2.78 -11.79 -10.62
N TYR A 296 2.31 -12.36 -9.52
CA TYR A 296 2.74 -11.94 -8.20
C TYR A 296 3.59 -13.03 -7.55
N GLY A 297 4.75 -12.63 -7.04
CA GLY A 297 5.63 -13.45 -6.22
C GLY A 297 5.25 -13.35 -4.74
N LEU A 298 6.24 -13.31 -3.84
CA LEU A 298 6.02 -13.06 -2.43
C LEU A 298 6.34 -11.59 -2.13
N GLY A 299 5.36 -10.71 -2.35
CA GLY A 299 5.52 -9.27 -2.19
C GLY A 299 6.15 -8.55 -3.38
N TRP A 300 6.26 -9.19 -4.53
CA TRP A 300 6.81 -8.65 -5.77
C TRP A 300 5.86 -8.83 -6.95
N ASP A 301 5.76 -7.84 -7.81
CA ASP A 301 5.31 -8.02 -9.17
C ASP A 301 6.44 -8.64 -9.99
N VAL A 302 6.13 -9.70 -10.74
CA VAL A 302 7.07 -10.38 -11.65
C VAL A 302 6.49 -10.25 -13.06
N GLU A 303 7.18 -9.53 -13.91
CA GLU A 303 6.75 -9.24 -15.29
C GLU A 303 7.77 -9.77 -16.30
N TYR A 304 7.29 -10.13 -17.46
CA TYR A 304 8.12 -10.54 -18.60
C TYR A 304 7.84 -9.62 -19.77
N ASP A 305 8.89 -9.03 -20.34
CA ASP A 305 8.74 -8.25 -21.56
C ASP A 305 8.50 -9.16 -22.79
N GLN A 306 8.30 -8.54 -23.97
CA GLN A 306 8.10 -9.28 -25.22
C GLN A 306 9.33 -10.12 -25.63
N GLY A 307 10.51 -9.79 -25.14
CA GLY A 307 11.76 -10.53 -25.33
C GLY A 307 11.95 -11.66 -24.32
N GLY A 308 11.11 -11.75 -23.29
CA GLY A 308 11.22 -12.72 -22.20
C GLY A 308 12.17 -12.27 -21.10
N LEU A 309 12.57 -11.00 -21.04
CA LEU A 309 13.32 -10.43 -19.90
C LEU A 309 12.41 -10.37 -18.68
N GLU A 310 12.91 -10.89 -17.58
CA GLU A 310 12.23 -10.89 -16.30
C GLU A 310 12.54 -9.62 -15.50
N PHE A 311 11.50 -8.93 -15.06
CA PHE A 311 11.56 -7.77 -14.17
C PHE A 311 10.88 -8.08 -12.85
N TRP A 312 11.51 -7.66 -11.75
CA TRP A 312 10.91 -7.64 -10.42
C TRP A 312 10.59 -6.20 -10.05
N SER A 313 9.35 -5.92 -9.73
CA SER A 313 8.96 -4.54 -9.44
C SER A 313 7.95 -4.46 -8.29
N HIS A 314 7.78 -3.28 -7.73
CA HIS A 314 6.62 -2.94 -6.90
C HIS A 314 6.41 -1.44 -6.85
N ALA A 315 5.15 -1.04 -6.99
CA ALA A 315 4.73 0.34 -6.80
C ALA A 315 4.25 0.57 -5.36
N GLY A 316 4.38 1.79 -4.87
CA GLY A 316 3.78 2.26 -3.65
C GLY A 316 2.92 3.49 -3.88
N ALA A 317 1.75 3.56 -3.26
CA ALA A 317 0.90 4.73 -3.27
C ALA A 317 0.20 4.93 -1.94
N PHE A 318 0.17 6.18 -1.49
CA PHE A 318 -0.83 6.69 -0.58
C PHE A 318 -1.62 7.77 -1.30
N ASP A 319 -2.94 7.64 -1.33
CA ASP A 319 -3.83 8.62 -1.97
C ASP A 319 -3.67 10.01 -1.36
N ARG A 320 -3.09 10.07 -0.17
CA ARG A 320 -2.75 11.30 0.57
C ARG A 320 -1.41 11.90 0.19
N GLY A 321 -0.79 11.47 -0.92
CA GLY A 321 0.29 12.23 -1.54
C GLY A 321 1.66 11.55 -1.66
N ALA A 322 1.73 10.23 -1.74
CA ALA A 322 2.99 9.53 -2.00
C ALA A 322 2.87 8.57 -3.19
N ARG A 323 3.86 8.59 -4.06
CA ARG A 323 4.03 7.62 -5.15
C ARG A 323 5.47 7.18 -5.25
N THR A 324 5.70 5.87 -5.21
CA THR A 324 7.04 5.28 -5.24
C THR A 324 7.05 4.08 -6.18
N PHE A 325 8.21 3.82 -6.79
CA PHE A 325 8.36 2.67 -7.67
C PHE A 325 9.78 2.15 -7.65
N VAL A 326 9.94 0.84 -7.53
CA VAL A 326 11.20 0.11 -7.70
C VAL A 326 11.05 -0.90 -8.81
N SER A 327 12.10 -1.05 -9.61
CA SER A 327 12.20 -2.11 -10.60
C SER A 327 13.63 -2.63 -10.70
N LEU A 328 13.76 -3.93 -10.73
CA LEU A 328 15.03 -4.66 -10.89
C LEU A 328 14.98 -5.49 -12.16
N LEU A 329 16.09 -5.53 -12.87
CA LEU A 329 16.32 -6.36 -14.04
C LEU A 329 17.53 -7.27 -13.75
N PRO A 330 17.30 -8.42 -13.08
CA PRO A 330 18.37 -9.26 -12.56
C PRO A 330 19.34 -9.78 -13.62
N PRO A 331 18.90 -10.20 -14.84
CA PRO A 331 19.82 -10.68 -15.86
C PRO A 331 20.90 -9.66 -16.25
N GLU A 332 20.59 -8.37 -16.07
CA GLU A 332 21.52 -7.27 -16.40
C GLU A 332 22.19 -6.66 -15.16
N GLY A 333 21.96 -7.22 -13.97
CA GLY A 333 22.47 -6.65 -12.72
C GLY A 333 22.01 -5.22 -12.48
N LEU A 334 20.86 -4.81 -13.02
CA LEU A 334 20.41 -3.43 -13.09
C LEU A 334 19.17 -3.21 -12.22
N GLY A 335 19.17 -2.12 -11.45
CA GLY A 335 18.05 -1.74 -10.60
C GLY A 335 17.87 -0.23 -10.52
N ILE A 336 16.63 0.22 -10.45
CA ILE A 336 16.26 1.63 -10.30
C ILE A 336 15.14 1.78 -9.28
N VAL A 337 15.21 2.82 -8.46
CA VAL A 337 14.14 3.24 -7.57
C VAL A 337 13.87 4.72 -7.74
N VAL A 338 12.60 5.08 -7.78
CA VAL A 338 12.11 6.47 -7.83
C VAL A 338 11.09 6.68 -6.72
N LEU A 339 11.37 7.63 -5.84
CA LEU A 339 10.48 8.05 -4.76
C LEU A 339 9.94 9.45 -5.06
N SER A 340 8.64 9.65 -4.99
CA SER A 340 7.99 10.96 -5.15
C SER A 340 7.06 11.25 -3.98
N ASN A 341 6.99 12.52 -3.59
CA ASN A 341 6.10 13.02 -2.55
C ASN A 341 4.79 13.58 -3.12
N ALA A 342 4.24 12.95 -4.16
CA ALA A 342 3.04 13.40 -4.85
C ALA A 342 2.08 12.24 -5.17
N PHE A 343 0.77 12.52 -5.15
CA PHE A 343 -0.27 11.65 -5.69
C PHE A 343 -1.53 12.46 -6.09
N PRO A 344 -2.21 12.15 -7.21
CA PRO A 344 -1.91 11.10 -8.19
C PRO A 344 -0.82 11.53 -9.19
N THR A 345 0.06 10.62 -9.54
CA THR A 345 1.08 10.80 -10.58
C THR A 345 1.59 9.45 -11.09
N GLY A 346 2.03 9.40 -12.34
CA GLY A 346 2.74 8.27 -12.95
C GLY A 346 4.22 8.57 -13.24
N VAL A 347 4.75 9.68 -12.71
CA VAL A 347 6.14 10.09 -12.94
C VAL A 347 7.16 9.02 -12.53
N PRO A 348 7.05 8.35 -11.37
CA PRO A 348 8.02 7.31 -11.01
C PRO A 348 8.09 6.18 -12.04
N GLU A 349 6.96 5.62 -12.46
CA GLU A 349 6.90 4.55 -13.46
C GLU A 349 7.40 5.02 -14.82
N GLY A 350 7.01 6.22 -15.22
CA GLY A 350 7.44 6.82 -16.48
C GLY A 350 8.96 7.03 -16.55
N LEU A 351 9.59 7.48 -15.46
CA LEU A 351 11.04 7.64 -15.37
C LEU A 351 11.75 6.28 -15.39
N VAL A 352 11.23 5.27 -14.68
CA VAL A 352 11.77 3.91 -14.68
C VAL A 352 11.69 3.29 -16.08
N ALA A 353 10.53 3.39 -16.74
CA ALA A 353 10.35 2.89 -18.10
C ALA A 353 11.27 3.61 -19.10
N SER A 354 11.43 4.94 -18.96
CA SER A 354 12.36 5.72 -19.78
C SER A 354 13.80 5.29 -19.58
N PHE A 355 14.20 5.02 -18.33
CA PHE A 355 15.55 4.57 -18.00
C PHE A 355 15.88 3.21 -18.66
N TYR A 356 14.98 2.22 -18.53
CA TYR A 356 15.20 0.92 -19.16
C TYR A 356 15.20 1.00 -20.68
N ASP A 357 14.31 1.78 -21.28
CA ASP A 357 14.26 1.96 -22.74
C ASP A 357 15.58 2.55 -23.26
N LEU A 358 16.14 3.52 -22.54
CA LEU A 358 17.44 4.12 -22.86
C LEU A 358 18.61 3.15 -22.63
N ALA A 359 18.61 2.41 -21.52
CA ALA A 359 19.69 1.49 -21.18
C ALA A 359 19.73 0.27 -22.12
N LEU A 360 18.58 -0.29 -22.46
CA LEU A 360 18.47 -1.49 -23.29
C LEU A 360 18.51 -1.16 -24.79
N ASN A 361 17.86 -0.08 -25.23
CA ASN A 361 17.64 0.24 -26.64
C ASN A 361 18.40 1.50 -27.14
N GLY A 362 19.05 2.24 -26.22
CA GLY A 362 19.81 3.46 -26.54
C GLY A 362 18.97 4.67 -26.93
N LYS A 363 17.65 4.56 -26.94
CA LYS A 363 16.71 5.63 -27.31
C LYS A 363 15.34 5.42 -26.64
N LEU A 364 14.59 6.50 -26.49
CA LEU A 364 13.18 6.42 -26.08
C LEU A 364 12.32 5.94 -27.26
N SER A 365 11.54 4.89 -27.06
CA SER A 365 10.54 4.43 -28.04
C SER A 365 9.28 5.29 -28.00
N ARG A 366 9.01 5.92 -26.85
CA ARG A 366 7.85 6.81 -26.63
C ARG A 366 8.11 7.74 -25.44
N ASP A 367 7.24 8.71 -25.24
CA ASP A 367 7.23 9.54 -24.02
C ASP A 367 6.55 8.77 -22.88
N TRP A 368 7.36 8.01 -22.14
CA TRP A 368 6.89 7.18 -21.07
C TRP A 368 6.31 7.98 -19.90
N VAL A 369 6.89 9.15 -19.59
CA VAL A 369 6.42 9.99 -18.47
C VAL A 369 5.02 10.51 -18.76
N SER A 370 4.78 11.06 -19.92
CA SER A 370 3.43 11.52 -20.34
C SER A 370 2.44 10.35 -20.41
N LEU A 371 2.86 9.19 -20.91
CA LEU A 371 2.02 8.00 -21.01
C LEU A 371 1.53 7.54 -19.64
N TRP A 372 2.44 7.35 -18.69
CA TRP A 372 2.10 6.90 -17.34
C TRP A 372 1.28 7.94 -16.58
N ASN A 373 1.63 9.23 -16.66
CA ASN A 373 0.85 10.30 -16.03
C ASN A 373 -0.59 10.35 -16.57
N THR A 374 -0.77 10.27 -17.89
CA THR A 374 -2.10 10.25 -18.50
C THR A 374 -2.91 9.03 -18.06
N ALA A 375 -2.27 7.87 -18.02
CA ALA A 375 -2.91 6.63 -17.60
C ALA A 375 -3.35 6.71 -16.13
N TYR A 376 -2.50 7.22 -15.23
CA TYR A 376 -2.86 7.42 -13.81
C TYR A 376 -3.96 8.46 -13.65
N GLN A 377 -3.88 9.59 -14.36
CA GLN A 377 -4.91 10.63 -14.27
C GLN A 377 -6.27 10.08 -14.74
N THR A 378 -6.30 9.38 -15.88
CA THR A 378 -7.53 8.76 -16.40
C THR A 378 -8.14 7.77 -15.41
N ARG A 379 -7.29 6.93 -14.80
CA ARG A 379 -7.75 5.98 -13.77
C ARG A 379 -8.27 6.71 -12.53
N TRP A 380 -7.57 7.72 -12.05
CA TRP A 380 -7.97 8.51 -10.91
C TRP A 380 -9.30 9.23 -11.17
N ASP A 381 -9.42 9.86 -12.35
CA ASP A 381 -10.65 10.52 -12.77
C ASP A 381 -11.81 9.54 -12.86
N SER A 382 -11.59 8.31 -13.32
CA SER A 382 -12.64 7.28 -13.41
C SER A 382 -13.13 6.84 -12.02
N VAL A 383 -12.22 6.73 -11.05
CA VAL A 383 -12.55 6.38 -9.65
C VAL A 383 -13.29 7.54 -8.96
N THR A 384 -12.89 8.78 -9.25
CA THR A 384 -13.46 9.98 -8.64
C THR A 384 -14.68 10.54 -9.39
N ALA A 385 -14.80 10.29 -10.72
CA ALA A 385 -15.88 10.79 -11.57
C ALA A 385 -17.22 10.08 -11.35
N GLY A 386 -17.24 8.91 -10.71
CA GLY A 386 -18.47 8.22 -10.31
C GLY A 386 -19.40 9.09 -9.46
N GLY A 387 -18.91 10.28 -9.09
CA GLY A 387 -19.59 11.32 -8.37
C GLY A 387 -20.12 10.78 -7.05
N ASN A 388 -19.60 11.24 -5.94
CA ASN A 388 -20.20 10.90 -4.66
C ASN A 388 -21.68 11.30 -4.71
N VAL A 389 -22.58 10.31 -4.79
CA VAL A 389 -24.04 10.53 -4.85
C VAL A 389 -24.50 11.42 -3.69
N TYR A 390 -23.79 11.37 -2.57
CA TYR A 390 -24.05 12.14 -1.36
C TYR A 390 -23.58 13.60 -1.42
N ALA A 391 -22.77 13.97 -2.40
CA ALA A 391 -22.40 15.37 -2.64
C ALA A 391 -23.54 16.20 -3.25
N ARG A 392 -24.60 15.54 -3.76
CA ARG A 392 -25.73 16.19 -4.40
C ARG A 392 -27.04 15.70 -3.77
N PRO A 393 -27.45 16.28 -2.63
CA PRO A 393 -28.73 15.93 -2.00
C PRO A 393 -29.89 16.23 -2.96
N PRO A 394 -31.00 15.49 -2.85
CA PRO A 394 -32.24 15.78 -3.59
C PRO A 394 -32.66 17.23 -3.39
N ALA A 395 -33.18 17.86 -4.46
CA ALA A 395 -33.69 19.25 -4.37
C ALA A 395 -34.80 19.42 -3.36
N GLN A 396 -35.58 18.37 -3.08
CA GLN A 396 -36.61 18.28 -2.09
C GLN A 396 -36.47 16.97 -1.32
N PRO A 397 -35.64 16.92 -0.28
CA PRO A 397 -35.47 15.70 0.52
C PRO A 397 -36.79 15.35 1.22
N SER A 398 -37.17 14.09 1.17
CA SER A 398 -38.26 13.58 1.98
C SER A 398 -37.91 13.67 3.48
N PRO A 399 -38.82 14.02 4.37
CA PRO A 399 -38.51 14.23 5.77
C PRO A 399 -38.04 12.94 6.45
N ALA A 400 -37.10 13.08 7.37
CA ALA A 400 -36.67 12.01 8.27
C ALA A 400 -37.75 11.71 9.31
N MET A 401 -37.70 10.55 9.96
CA MET A 401 -38.41 10.29 11.20
C MET A 401 -37.92 11.26 12.30
N PRO A 402 -38.67 11.43 13.40
CA PRO A 402 -38.15 12.15 14.57
C PRO A 402 -36.78 11.59 14.99
N LEU A 403 -35.84 12.45 15.33
CA LEU A 403 -34.45 12.04 15.61
C LEU A 403 -34.35 10.96 16.70
N SER A 404 -35.28 10.94 17.65
CA SER A 404 -35.38 9.91 18.69
C SER A 404 -35.62 8.50 18.15
N ALA A 405 -36.13 8.37 16.92
CA ALA A 405 -36.32 7.07 16.27
C ALA A 405 -35.00 6.36 15.93
N TYR A 406 -33.93 7.11 15.74
CA TYR A 406 -32.60 6.61 15.34
C TYR A 406 -31.66 6.39 16.52
N VAL A 407 -31.90 7.04 17.65
CA VAL A 407 -31.03 6.98 18.84
C VAL A 407 -30.95 5.57 19.39
N GLY A 408 -29.77 5.11 19.65
CA GLY A 408 -29.51 3.78 20.24
C GLY A 408 -28.14 3.25 19.96
N THR A 409 -27.86 2.07 20.52
CA THR A 409 -26.65 1.28 20.26
C THR A 409 -26.98 0.22 19.21
N TYR A 410 -26.08 0.08 18.27
CA TYR A 410 -26.15 -0.92 17.20
C TYR A 410 -24.83 -1.69 17.17
N SER A 411 -24.85 -2.95 16.81
CA SER A 411 -23.62 -3.76 16.77
C SER A 411 -23.60 -4.75 15.61
N ASN A 412 -22.40 -5.12 15.23
CA ASN A 412 -22.09 -6.30 14.45
C ASN A 412 -20.75 -6.91 14.94
N ASP A 413 -20.48 -8.16 14.56
CA ASP A 413 -19.29 -8.87 15.04
C ASP A 413 -17.99 -8.30 14.45
N TYR A 414 -18.03 -7.80 13.20
CA TYR A 414 -16.85 -7.32 12.49
C TYR A 414 -16.37 -5.96 13.00
N VAL A 415 -17.27 -4.96 13.09
CA VAL A 415 -16.88 -3.60 13.50
C VAL A 415 -17.06 -3.39 15.01
N GLY A 416 -17.95 -4.16 15.67
CA GLY A 416 -18.32 -3.97 17.07
C GLY A 416 -19.51 -3.04 17.22
N GLU A 417 -19.51 -2.23 18.29
CA GLU A 417 -20.60 -1.33 18.62
C GLU A 417 -20.45 0.04 17.96
N LEU A 418 -21.56 0.60 17.53
CA LEU A 418 -21.71 2.00 17.22
C LEU A 418 -22.89 2.60 18.02
N GLU A 419 -22.80 3.85 18.39
CA GLU A 419 -23.82 4.59 19.11
C GLU A 419 -24.33 5.75 18.26
N VAL A 420 -25.64 5.86 18.10
CA VAL A 420 -26.29 7.03 17.52
C VAL A 420 -26.92 7.81 18.65
N ALA A 421 -26.60 9.10 18.76
CA ALA A 421 -27.09 9.98 19.80
C ALA A 421 -27.50 11.34 19.22
N ILE A 422 -28.28 12.14 19.98
CA ILE A 422 -28.53 13.53 19.66
C ILE A 422 -27.37 14.37 20.22
N GLY A 423 -26.77 15.16 19.34
CA GLY A 423 -25.74 16.15 19.70
C GLY A 423 -26.21 17.56 19.34
N ASP A 424 -25.30 18.54 19.50
CA ASP A 424 -25.57 19.93 19.16
C ASP A 424 -25.79 20.04 17.63
N GLY A 425 -27.05 20.24 17.23
CA GLY A 425 -27.44 20.45 15.83
C GLY A 425 -27.89 19.21 15.06
N GLY A 426 -28.10 18.06 15.68
CA GLY A 426 -28.63 16.88 15.00
C GLY A 426 -28.15 15.55 15.56
N LEU A 427 -28.15 14.53 14.71
CA LEU A 427 -27.60 13.22 15.07
C LEU A 427 -26.08 13.20 15.00
N ILE A 428 -25.47 12.47 15.91
CA ILE A 428 -24.07 12.10 15.90
C ILE A 428 -23.92 10.59 15.94
N LEU A 429 -22.86 10.10 15.29
CA LEU A 429 -22.45 8.71 15.30
C LEU A 429 -21.14 8.59 16.08
N ARG A 430 -21.05 7.64 17.00
CA ARG A 430 -19.80 7.28 17.69
C ARG A 430 -19.43 5.85 17.35
N MET A 431 -18.23 5.63 16.84
CA MET A 431 -17.74 4.29 16.50
C MET A 431 -16.23 4.14 16.73
N GLY A 432 -15.79 2.87 16.72
CA GLY A 432 -14.43 2.49 16.98
C GLY A 432 -14.05 2.51 18.47
N PRO A 433 -12.84 2.03 18.81
CA PRO A 433 -12.41 1.86 20.20
C PRO A 433 -12.30 3.17 20.96
N GLN A 434 -12.02 4.27 20.27
CA GLN A 434 -11.90 5.61 20.84
C GLN A 434 -13.24 6.39 20.80
N LYS A 435 -14.34 5.74 20.35
CA LYS A 435 -15.65 6.36 20.16
C LYS A 435 -15.58 7.67 19.35
N LYS A 436 -14.83 7.62 18.24
CA LYS A 436 -14.69 8.78 17.34
C LYS A 436 -16.06 9.29 16.92
N ILE A 437 -16.24 10.62 16.98
CA ILE A 437 -17.53 11.28 16.72
C ILE A 437 -17.59 11.70 15.26
N PHE A 438 -18.72 11.36 14.60
CA PHE A 438 -19.06 11.79 13.25
C PHE A 438 -20.42 12.50 13.29
N ILE A 439 -20.48 13.68 12.68
CA ILE A 439 -21.72 14.46 12.58
C ILE A 439 -22.53 13.90 11.41
N LEU A 440 -23.80 13.53 11.69
CA LEU A 440 -24.72 13.05 10.68
C LEU A 440 -25.51 14.23 10.10
N ARG A 441 -25.54 14.33 8.77
CA ARG A 441 -26.35 15.30 8.05
C ARG A 441 -27.45 14.59 7.28
N HIS A 442 -28.68 15.03 7.43
CA HIS A 442 -29.83 14.45 6.72
C HIS A 442 -29.62 14.56 5.20
N PHE A 443 -29.86 13.48 4.47
CA PHE A 443 -29.77 13.42 3.02
C PHE A 443 -31.14 13.25 2.37
N ASP A 444 -31.87 12.17 2.68
CA ASP A 444 -33.24 11.90 2.22
C ASP A 444 -33.86 10.78 3.07
N ARG A 445 -35.11 10.91 3.50
CA ARG A 445 -35.83 9.93 4.35
C ARG A 445 -34.99 9.53 5.57
N ASP A 446 -34.65 8.23 5.66
CA ASP A 446 -33.90 7.64 6.75
C ASP A 446 -32.39 7.49 6.41
N THR A 447 -31.95 8.17 5.35
CA THR A 447 -30.54 8.22 4.91
C THR A 447 -29.89 9.51 5.39
N PHE A 448 -28.70 9.38 5.94
CA PHE A 448 -27.84 10.48 6.41
C PHE A 448 -26.46 10.36 5.77
N THR A 449 -25.68 11.42 5.84
CA THR A 449 -24.29 11.45 5.38
C THR A 449 -23.36 11.82 6.53
N TYR A 450 -22.14 11.35 6.45
CA TYR A 450 -21.05 11.73 7.35
C TYR A 450 -19.72 11.79 6.60
N ALA A 451 -18.75 12.53 7.14
CA ALA A 451 -17.40 12.58 6.61
C ALA A 451 -16.51 11.68 7.45
N GLN A 452 -15.78 10.77 6.79
CA GLN A 452 -14.78 9.92 7.43
C GLN A 452 -13.41 10.28 6.87
N GLU A 453 -12.42 10.43 7.77
CA GLU A 453 -11.02 10.52 7.38
C GLU A 453 -10.50 9.12 7.11
N ARG A 454 -10.50 8.72 5.85
CA ARG A 454 -9.85 7.49 5.36
C ARG A 454 -8.59 7.82 4.56
N GLU A 455 -7.88 6.80 4.13
CA GLU A 455 -6.78 6.95 3.17
C GLU A 455 -7.28 7.57 1.86
N SER A 456 -8.45 7.16 1.40
CA SER A 456 -9.14 7.79 0.26
C SER A 456 -9.71 9.16 0.66
N LEU A 457 -9.62 10.12 -0.27
CA LEU A 457 -10.19 11.47 -0.14
C LEU A 457 -11.70 11.52 -0.39
N ALA A 458 -12.44 10.39 -0.26
CA ALA A 458 -13.89 10.37 -0.40
C ALA A 458 -14.56 11.28 0.64
N PRO A 459 -15.22 12.38 0.22
CA PRO A 459 -15.58 13.43 1.14
C PRO A 459 -16.79 13.11 2.03
N LEU A 460 -17.73 12.30 1.55
CA LEU A 460 -18.96 11.96 2.26
C LEU A 460 -19.35 10.50 2.04
N GLU A 461 -19.85 9.87 3.07
CA GLU A 461 -20.39 8.52 3.03
C GLU A 461 -21.84 8.52 3.48
N GLY A 462 -22.62 7.56 2.98
CA GLY A 462 -24.00 7.36 3.34
C GLY A 462 -24.16 6.39 4.49
N LEU A 463 -25.15 6.63 5.31
CA LEU A 463 -25.69 5.61 6.19
C LEU A 463 -27.22 5.63 6.13
N THR A 464 -27.82 4.45 6.07
CA THR A 464 -29.27 4.31 5.92
C THR A 464 -29.83 3.47 7.05
N PHE A 465 -30.86 4.01 7.73
CA PHE A 465 -31.58 3.29 8.77
C PHE A 465 -32.74 2.50 8.20
N THR A 466 -32.98 1.31 8.74
CA THR A 466 -34.20 0.53 8.50
C THR A 466 -35.14 0.68 9.69
N ILE A 467 -36.33 1.24 9.45
CA ILE A 467 -37.31 1.48 10.49
C ILE A 467 -38.22 0.25 10.69
N GLY A 468 -38.38 -0.17 11.94
CA GLY A 468 -39.24 -1.28 12.31
C GLY A 468 -40.72 -0.88 12.50
N PRO A 469 -41.59 -1.89 12.78
CA PRO A 469 -43.03 -1.65 13.03
C PRO A 469 -43.32 -0.73 14.24
N ASP A 470 -42.40 -0.70 15.21
CA ASP A 470 -42.42 0.16 16.40
C ASP A 470 -41.99 1.61 16.10
N ARG A 471 -41.74 1.94 14.82
CA ARG A 471 -41.26 3.23 14.35
C ARG A 471 -39.89 3.62 14.91
N GLN A 472 -39.09 2.64 15.34
CA GLN A 472 -37.69 2.80 15.75
C GLN A 472 -36.78 2.16 14.70
N ALA A 473 -35.58 2.71 14.54
CA ALA A 473 -34.58 2.12 13.67
C ALA A 473 -34.09 0.77 14.26
N GLN A 474 -34.26 -0.29 13.51
CA GLN A 474 -33.83 -1.64 13.90
C GLN A 474 -32.43 -2.00 13.36
N ARG A 475 -32.04 -1.37 12.26
CA ARG A 475 -30.74 -1.55 11.61
C ARG A 475 -30.20 -0.24 11.10
N VAL A 476 -28.90 -0.17 10.96
CA VAL A 476 -28.21 0.89 10.22
C VAL A 476 -27.15 0.23 9.31
N ALA A 477 -27.15 0.59 8.04
CA ALA A 477 -26.15 0.17 7.06
C ALA A 477 -25.30 1.39 6.71
N LEU A 478 -24.00 1.30 6.93
CA LEU A 478 -23.02 2.26 6.43
C LEU A 478 -22.52 1.75 5.07
N GLU A 479 -22.49 2.63 4.07
CA GLU A 479 -21.93 2.25 2.79
C GLU A 479 -20.44 2.06 2.93
N ASP A 480 -19.98 0.89 2.53
CA ASP A 480 -18.59 0.51 2.55
C ASP A 480 -18.01 0.41 1.13
N LEU A 481 -16.70 0.47 1.04
CA LEU A 481 -15.99 0.33 -0.23
C LEU A 481 -16.06 -1.10 -0.80
N THR A 482 -16.50 -2.07 -0.02
CA THR A 482 -16.48 -3.48 -0.40
C THR A 482 -17.83 -4.00 -0.88
N GLY A 483 -18.93 -3.32 -0.52
CA GLY A 483 -20.31 -3.68 -0.95
C GLY A 483 -20.80 -5.04 -0.43
N ASP A 484 -20.13 -5.65 0.54
CA ASP A 484 -20.45 -6.99 1.07
C ASP A 484 -21.33 -6.98 2.33
N GLY A 485 -21.77 -5.80 2.76
CA GLY A 485 -22.67 -5.62 3.90
C GLY A 485 -22.03 -5.77 5.28
N ARG A 486 -20.72 -5.86 5.38
CA ARG A 486 -19.98 -5.94 6.66
C ARG A 486 -20.24 -4.74 7.58
N TRP A 487 -20.67 -3.61 7.02
CA TRP A 487 -21.01 -2.40 7.73
C TRP A 487 -22.53 -2.26 8.01
N THR A 488 -23.22 -3.40 8.16
CA THR A 488 -24.62 -3.44 8.59
C THR A 488 -24.70 -3.85 10.06
N PHE A 489 -25.34 -3.01 10.86
CA PHE A 489 -25.46 -3.18 12.32
C PHE A 489 -26.91 -3.37 12.71
N THR A 490 -27.15 -4.18 13.72
CA THR A 490 -28.47 -4.41 14.30
C THR A 490 -28.56 -3.72 15.65
N ARG A 491 -29.71 -3.11 15.95
CA ARG A 491 -29.97 -2.45 17.24
C ARG A 491 -29.80 -3.44 18.38
N VAL A 492 -29.00 -3.07 19.36
CA VAL A 492 -28.88 -3.83 20.61
C VAL A 492 -30.07 -3.50 21.48
N SER A 493 -30.87 -4.52 21.82
CA SER A 493 -31.93 -4.36 22.81
C SER A 493 -31.30 -4.11 24.18
N PRO A 494 -31.82 -3.15 25.00
CA PRO A 494 -31.38 -3.03 26.37
C PRO A 494 -31.56 -4.39 27.09
N PRO A 495 -30.66 -4.79 27.99
CA PRO A 495 -30.85 -6.00 28.78
C PRO A 495 -32.21 -5.89 29.50
N ARG A 496 -33.02 -6.96 29.38
CA ARG A 496 -34.30 -7.08 30.05
C ARG A 496 -34.13 -7.12 31.54
#